data_bee0268e5104b792050516f646a9792f
#
_entry.id   bee0268e5104b792050516f646a9792f
#
_cell.length_a   1.000
_cell.length_b   1.000
_cell.length_c   1.000
_cell.angle_alpha   90.00
_cell.angle_beta   90.00
_cell.angle_gamma   90.00
#
_symmetry.space_group_name_H-M   'P 1'
#
loop_
_entity.id
_entity.type
_entity.pdbx_description
1 polymer ?
#
loop_
_entity_poly.entity_id
_entity_poly.type
_entity_poly.pdbx_seq_one_letter_code
_entity_poly.pdbx_strand_id
1 'polypeptide(L)'
;MSKRTRHRLVFVLAALVMAVSLLTGCGTKSPEEVEKQEDAQTIQVYLWSTSLYGTYAPYVQSQLPDVNIEFIVGNNNLDFYKFLQQNGGLPDIITCCRFSLHDAAPLKDSLMNLAMTNEAGAVYNTYLNSFKNEDGSVNWLPVCADAHGFVVNRSLFEQYDIPLPTDYASFVSACQAFEALGIRGFAADYAYDYTCMETLQGLSAAELTTTEGRKWRTAYSDPASTARVGLDDAVWPGAFERMAQFIQDTHLTADDLAHTYDDVMGLYRNGEVAMYFGSSAGVKMFQDEGIDTIFMPFFSQNGEKWIMTTPYFQVALNRDLEQDTARREIAMKVLNVMLSEDAQNRIVADGQDVLSYSQNVPLRLTEYMKDVRDVVEENHMYIRIASNDFFAISKDVVSKMIAGEYTAKQAYQTFNAQLLAEEEPAADEIVLTSGKSYSNVFHANGGNAAFSVMANTLRGVYGTDVLLATANSFTGSVLKADYTKKMAASMIMPNSLMSRQRTMTGAELKEVVRAFVEGCEGGFVPFNRGSLPIVSGISVEVKENNGSYTLTGITRNGQPLRDDDTVTVTCLAAEKQIEAMLASESGVSAGEDTWVKNTWRDHVSGGGAALAEPENYMTLR
;
A
#
# COMPACT_ATOMS: atom_id res chain seq x y z
N MET A 1 -8.70 43.08 71.53
CA MET A 1 -7.68 42.57 70.62
C MET A 1 -7.18 43.76 69.76
N SER A 2 -5.86 44.05 69.79
CA SER A 2 -5.27 45.21 69.13
C SER A 2 -5.26 45.03 67.61
N LYS A 3 -5.33 46.12 66.85
CA LYS A 3 -5.26 46.13 65.38
C LYS A 3 -4.09 45.29 64.80
N ARG A 4 -2.99 45.18 65.55
CA ARG A 4 -1.83 44.34 65.20
C ARG A 4 -2.10 42.84 65.24
N THR A 5 -2.96 42.37 66.12
CA THR A 5 -3.31 40.96 66.28
C THR A 5 -4.28 40.53 65.14
N ARG A 6 -5.16 41.43 64.69
CA ARG A 6 -6.06 41.18 63.57
C ARG A 6 -5.32 41.07 62.22
N HIS A 7 -4.29 41.92 62.01
CA HIS A 7 -3.48 41.83 60.77
C HIS A 7 -2.63 40.56 60.72
N ARG A 8 -2.10 40.09 61.86
CA ARG A 8 -1.36 38.83 61.93
C ARG A 8 -2.25 37.62 61.70
N LEU A 9 -3.49 37.63 62.16
CA LEU A 9 -4.45 36.54 61.94
C LEU A 9 -4.91 36.47 60.46
N VAL A 10 -5.11 37.63 59.81
CA VAL A 10 -5.47 37.71 58.38
C VAL A 10 -4.30 37.26 57.50
N PHE A 11 -3.04 37.59 57.83
CA PHE A 11 -1.87 37.12 57.10
C PHE A 11 -1.61 35.63 57.28
N VAL A 12 -1.86 35.07 58.43
CA VAL A 12 -1.74 33.63 58.68
C VAL A 12 -2.87 32.85 57.99
N LEU A 13 -4.10 33.37 57.98
CA LEU A 13 -5.18 32.75 57.20
C LEU A 13 -4.95 32.87 55.68
N ALA A 14 -4.42 33.99 55.17
CA ALA A 14 -4.10 34.14 53.75
C ALA A 14 -2.92 33.23 53.34
N ALA A 15 -1.92 33.04 54.20
CA ALA A 15 -0.83 32.10 53.94
C ALA A 15 -1.28 30.63 54.00
N LEU A 16 -2.24 30.30 54.90
CA LEU A 16 -2.82 28.95 54.93
C LEU A 16 -3.71 28.66 53.71
N VAL A 17 -4.47 29.63 53.24
CA VAL A 17 -5.28 29.48 52.03
C VAL A 17 -4.39 29.37 50.78
N MET A 18 -3.28 30.09 50.70
CA MET A 18 -2.29 29.92 49.62
C MET A 18 -1.51 28.61 49.70
N ALA A 19 -1.22 28.10 50.90
CA ALA A 19 -0.57 26.80 51.07
C ALA A 19 -1.53 25.63 50.77
N VAL A 20 -2.83 25.78 51.02
CA VAL A 20 -3.85 24.77 50.67
C VAL A 20 -4.14 24.82 49.15
N SER A 21 -4.09 25.99 48.49
CA SER A 21 -4.22 26.07 47.04
C SER A 21 -2.98 25.58 46.27
N LEU A 22 -1.80 25.54 46.90
CA LEU A 22 -0.59 24.91 46.35
C LEU A 22 -0.50 23.42 46.56
N LEU A 23 -1.28 22.85 47.50
CA LEU A 23 -1.37 21.41 47.76
C LEU A 23 -2.55 20.72 47.04
N THR A 24 -3.51 21.52 46.52
CA THR A 24 -4.61 20.99 45.68
C THR A 24 -4.35 21.18 44.17
N GLY A 25 -3.21 21.76 43.76
CA GLY A 25 -2.79 21.97 42.38
C GLY A 25 -2.00 20.83 41.74
N CYS A 26 -1.71 19.74 42.46
CA CYS A 26 -1.28 18.47 41.92
C CYS A 26 -2.43 17.47 42.00
N GLY A 27 -3.54 17.77 41.36
CA GLY A 27 -4.48 16.75 40.88
C GLY A 27 -3.74 15.96 39.82
N THR A 28 -3.27 14.79 40.13
CA THR A 28 -2.99 13.79 39.13
C THR A 28 -4.27 13.62 38.34
N LYS A 29 -4.30 14.15 37.11
CA LYS A 29 -5.38 13.84 36.15
C LYS A 29 -5.50 12.33 36.13
N SER A 30 -6.71 11.81 36.20
CA SER A 30 -6.91 10.38 36.06
C SER A 30 -6.31 9.93 34.72
N PRO A 31 -5.82 8.70 34.57
CA PRO A 31 -5.34 8.19 33.29
C PRO A 31 -6.36 8.41 32.14
N GLU A 32 -7.66 8.33 32.44
CA GLU A 32 -8.74 8.62 31.48
C GLU A 32 -8.83 10.10 31.07
N GLU A 33 -8.52 11.06 31.96
CA GLU A 33 -8.53 12.49 31.60
C GLU A 33 -7.27 12.90 30.82
N VAL A 34 -6.13 12.26 31.07
CA VAL A 34 -4.91 12.42 30.28
C VAL A 34 -5.10 11.79 28.89
N GLU A 35 -5.66 10.59 28.82
CA GLU A 35 -6.00 9.92 27.57
C GLU A 35 -6.99 10.76 26.72
N LYS A 36 -8.06 11.29 27.30
CA LYS A 36 -9.04 12.11 26.59
C LYS A 36 -8.49 13.46 26.10
N GLN A 37 -7.48 14.00 26.73
CA GLN A 37 -6.89 15.29 26.31
C GLN A 37 -5.77 15.08 25.29
N GLU A 38 -5.08 13.95 25.28
CA GLU A 38 -4.17 13.52 24.20
C GLU A 38 -4.97 13.11 22.96
N ASP A 39 -6.06 12.37 23.12
CA ASP A 39 -6.94 11.96 22.02
C ASP A 39 -7.56 13.14 21.23
N ALA A 40 -7.88 14.24 21.90
CA ALA A 40 -8.51 15.40 21.26
C ALA A 40 -7.59 16.16 20.26
N GLN A 41 -6.29 15.94 20.29
CA GLN A 41 -5.30 16.57 19.40
C GLN A 41 -4.62 15.58 18.47
N THR A 42 -4.89 14.30 18.57
CA THR A 42 -4.30 13.25 17.74
C THR A 42 -5.12 13.03 16.49
N ILE A 43 -4.49 13.07 15.33
CA ILE A 43 -5.08 12.73 14.03
C ILE A 43 -4.53 11.40 13.56
N GLN A 44 -5.40 10.46 13.27
CA GLN A 44 -5.04 9.15 12.73
C GLN A 44 -5.01 9.20 11.20
N VAL A 45 -3.89 8.80 10.61
CA VAL A 45 -3.69 8.74 9.16
C VAL A 45 -3.40 7.31 8.73
N TYR A 46 -4.29 6.72 7.96
CA TYR A 46 -4.09 5.40 7.38
C TYR A 46 -3.32 5.49 6.07
N LEU A 47 -2.15 4.86 6.02
CA LEU A 47 -1.32 4.76 4.82
C LEU A 47 -1.49 3.39 4.17
N TRP A 48 -1.81 3.37 2.89
CA TRP A 48 -2.06 2.16 2.14
C TRP A 48 -0.81 1.29 1.89
N SER A 49 0.39 1.85 2.06
CA SER A 49 1.66 1.15 1.82
C SER A 49 2.70 1.45 2.89
N THR A 50 3.51 0.46 3.20
CA THR A 50 4.68 0.59 4.07
C THR A 50 5.76 1.48 3.46
N SER A 51 5.86 1.58 2.13
CA SER A 51 6.82 2.45 1.44
C SER A 51 6.66 3.93 1.78
N LEU A 52 5.44 4.36 2.10
CA LEU A 52 5.12 5.74 2.48
C LEU A 52 5.61 6.08 3.90
N TYR A 53 5.92 5.09 4.69
CA TYR A 53 6.25 5.30 6.10
C TYR A 53 7.67 5.85 6.30
N GLY A 54 8.62 5.52 5.42
CA GLY A 54 10.02 5.92 5.56
C GLY A 54 10.33 7.36 5.16
N THR A 55 9.61 7.90 4.17
CA THR A 55 9.91 9.22 3.59
C THR A 55 8.75 10.19 3.68
N TYR A 56 7.55 9.74 3.31
CA TYR A 56 6.36 10.58 3.25
C TYR A 56 5.83 10.95 4.64
N ALA A 57 5.61 9.97 5.52
CA ALA A 57 5.06 10.21 6.85
C ALA A 57 5.95 11.10 7.74
N PRO A 58 7.30 10.91 7.80
CA PRO A 58 8.17 11.81 8.56
C PRO A 58 8.13 13.24 8.05
N TYR A 59 8.04 13.43 6.73
CA TYR A 59 7.90 14.77 6.16
C TYR A 59 6.60 15.43 6.63
N VAL A 60 5.46 14.75 6.49
CA VAL A 60 4.16 15.30 6.92
C VAL A 60 4.20 15.67 8.40
N GLN A 61 4.74 14.81 9.27
CA GLN A 61 4.88 15.10 10.69
C GLN A 61 5.80 16.31 10.95
N SER A 62 6.90 16.42 10.21
CA SER A 62 7.87 17.53 10.39
C SER A 62 7.29 18.91 10.06
N GLN A 63 6.30 18.97 9.18
CA GLN A 63 5.62 20.21 8.82
C GLN A 63 4.59 20.66 9.86
N LEU A 64 4.18 19.76 10.76
CA LEU A 64 3.17 19.98 11.78
C LEU A 64 3.66 19.50 13.16
N PRO A 65 4.72 20.12 13.72
CA PRO A 65 5.35 19.65 14.95
C PRO A 65 4.42 19.71 16.18
N ASP A 66 3.41 20.58 16.14
CA ASP A 66 2.44 20.76 17.23
C ASP A 66 1.21 19.83 17.11
N VAL A 67 1.14 19.02 16.07
CA VAL A 67 0.05 18.05 15.84
C VAL A 67 0.60 16.65 16.06
N ASN A 68 -0.02 15.88 16.94
CA ASN A 68 0.29 14.46 17.05
C ASN A 68 -0.42 13.70 15.92
N ILE A 69 0.36 13.12 14.99
CA ILE A 69 -0.17 12.33 13.88
C ILE A 69 0.18 10.87 14.11
N GLU A 70 -0.84 10.04 14.28
CA GLU A 70 -0.68 8.59 14.36
C GLU A 70 -0.81 7.97 12.97
N PHE A 71 0.32 7.58 12.38
CA PHE A 71 0.32 6.88 11.11
C PHE A 71 0.09 5.39 11.31
N ILE A 72 -0.96 4.88 10.71
CA ILE A 72 -1.34 3.47 10.69
C ILE A 72 -1.06 2.94 9.30
N VAL A 73 -0.19 1.94 9.18
CA VAL A 73 0.04 1.29 7.89
C VAL A 73 -0.83 0.06 7.78
N GLY A 74 -1.59 0.01 6.73
CA GLY A 74 -2.52 -1.08 6.49
C GLY A 74 -2.42 -1.69 5.11
N ASN A 75 -3.50 -2.28 4.67
CA ASN A 75 -3.62 -3.00 3.42
C ASN A 75 -4.45 -2.19 2.42
N ASN A 76 -4.02 -2.14 1.15
CA ASN A 76 -4.79 -1.53 0.06
C ASN A 76 -5.81 -2.53 -0.52
N ASN A 77 -6.75 -2.96 0.29
CA ASN A 77 -7.80 -3.90 -0.11
C ASN A 77 -9.18 -3.31 0.24
N LEU A 78 -10.06 -3.20 -0.73
CA LEU A 78 -11.40 -2.62 -0.54
C LEU A 78 -12.19 -3.32 0.57
N ASP A 79 -12.14 -4.64 0.64
CA ASP A 79 -12.87 -5.37 1.68
C ASP A 79 -12.31 -5.08 3.07
N PHE A 80 -11.01 -4.75 3.18
CA PHE A 80 -10.43 -4.31 4.44
C PHE A 80 -10.95 -2.92 4.84
N TYR A 81 -11.10 -1.98 3.91
CA TYR A 81 -11.70 -0.67 4.21
C TYR A 81 -13.17 -0.80 4.61
N LYS A 82 -13.94 -1.68 3.95
CA LYS A 82 -15.31 -2.01 4.36
C LYS A 82 -15.35 -2.62 5.75
N PHE A 83 -14.42 -3.50 6.06
CA PHE A 83 -14.27 -4.10 7.39
C PHE A 83 -13.97 -3.03 8.47
N LEU A 84 -13.05 -2.08 8.20
CA LEU A 84 -12.79 -0.95 9.10
C LEU A 84 -14.06 -0.13 9.33
N GLN A 85 -14.78 0.19 8.25
CA GLN A 85 -16.04 0.93 8.31
C GLN A 85 -17.08 0.24 9.20
N GLN A 86 -17.32 -1.04 8.95
CA GLN A 86 -18.35 -1.82 9.64
C GLN A 86 -18.06 -1.99 11.14
N ASN A 87 -16.81 -1.93 11.54
CA ASN A 87 -16.37 -2.16 12.91
C ASN A 87 -15.91 -0.87 13.63
N GLY A 88 -16.24 0.31 13.09
CA GLY A 88 -15.91 1.61 13.71
C GLY A 88 -14.42 1.92 13.77
N GLY A 89 -13.63 1.31 12.89
CA GLY A 89 -12.17 1.45 12.86
C GLY A 89 -11.63 2.36 11.76
N LEU A 90 -12.48 3.19 11.11
CA LEU A 90 -12.00 4.13 10.10
C LEU A 90 -11.20 5.27 10.76
N PRO A 91 -9.92 5.46 10.39
CA PRO A 91 -9.12 6.62 10.81
C PRO A 91 -9.67 7.95 10.30
N ASP A 92 -9.14 9.07 10.80
CA ASP A 92 -9.55 10.42 10.39
C ASP A 92 -9.26 10.70 8.93
N ILE A 93 -8.05 10.34 8.50
CA ILE A 93 -7.59 10.46 7.11
C ILE A 93 -7.24 9.07 6.60
N ILE A 94 -7.72 8.75 5.43
CA ILE A 94 -7.57 7.43 4.84
C ILE A 94 -6.94 7.60 3.47
N THR A 95 -5.89 6.83 3.18
CA THR A 95 -5.29 6.80 1.85
C THR A 95 -5.50 5.44 1.19
N CYS A 96 -5.56 5.42 -0.11
CA CYS A 96 -5.61 4.20 -0.91
C CYS A 96 -4.84 4.36 -2.22
N CYS A 97 -4.69 3.26 -2.92
CA CYS A 97 -4.06 3.20 -4.23
C CYS A 97 -5.01 2.52 -5.22
N ARG A 98 -5.17 3.14 -6.39
CA ARG A 98 -5.82 2.54 -7.56
C ARG A 98 -7.32 2.21 -7.40
N PHE A 99 -8.03 2.85 -6.48
CA PHE A 99 -9.48 2.71 -6.41
C PHE A 99 -10.16 3.52 -7.51
N SER A 100 -11.08 2.87 -8.22
CA SER A 100 -12.02 3.54 -9.10
C SER A 100 -13.21 4.10 -8.31
N LEU A 101 -14.04 4.92 -8.95
CA LEU A 101 -15.27 5.40 -8.32
C LEU A 101 -16.19 4.24 -7.92
N HIS A 102 -16.28 3.21 -8.75
CA HIS A 102 -17.06 2.01 -8.48
C HIS A 102 -16.56 1.28 -7.21
N ASP A 103 -15.23 1.10 -7.05
CA ASP A 103 -14.66 0.46 -5.87
C ASP A 103 -14.89 1.28 -4.60
N ALA A 104 -14.82 2.60 -4.72
CA ALA A 104 -14.97 3.53 -3.59
C ALA A 104 -16.44 3.73 -3.14
N ALA A 105 -17.40 3.40 -3.99
CA ALA A 105 -18.82 3.62 -3.74
C ALA A 105 -19.36 3.06 -2.41
N PRO A 106 -19.01 1.82 -1.98
CA PRO A 106 -19.49 1.27 -0.72
C PRO A 106 -19.07 2.05 0.53
N LEU A 107 -18.03 2.89 0.43
CA LEU A 107 -17.52 3.69 1.54
C LEU A 107 -18.11 5.12 1.58
N LYS A 108 -18.85 5.53 0.53
CA LYS A 108 -19.33 6.88 0.32
C LYS A 108 -19.97 7.50 1.56
N ASP A 109 -20.88 6.77 2.21
CA ASP A 109 -21.64 7.28 3.35
C ASP A 109 -20.84 7.45 4.64
N SER A 110 -19.63 6.92 4.69
CA SER A 110 -18.71 7.05 5.82
C SER A 110 -17.60 8.07 5.59
N LEU A 111 -17.58 8.71 4.42
CA LEU A 111 -16.56 9.65 4.03
C LEU A 111 -17.15 11.06 3.85
N MET A 112 -16.34 12.07 4.18
CA MET A 112 -16.70 13.47 3.96
C MET A 112 -16.85 13.78 2.48
N ASN A 113 -17.76 14.69 2.16
CA ASN A 113 -17.84 15.29 0.83
C ASN A 113 -16.83 16.43 0.71
N LEU A 114 -15.81 16.25 -0.13
CA LEU A 114 -14.72 17.20 -0.36
C LEU A 114 -14.95 18.10 -1.59
N ALA A 115 -16.06 17.95 -2.34
CA ALA A 115 -16.29 18.62 -3.62
C ALA A 115 -16.16 20.15 -3.57
N MET A 116 -16.46 20.76 -2.42
CA MET A 116 -16.44 22.22 -2.23
C MET A 116 -15.21 22.71 -1.46
N THR A 117 -14.20 21.87 -1.26
CA THR A 117 -12.96 22.26 -0.60
C THR A 117 -11.96 22.88 -1.59
N ASN A 118 -11.01 23.66 -1.06
CA ASN A 118 -9.93 24.23 -1.87
C ASN A 118 -9.05 23.13 -2.47
N GLU A 119 -8.91 22.03 -1.76
CA GLU A 119 -8.12 20.86 -2.14
C GLU A 119 -8.71 20.19 -3.39
N ALA A 120 -10.03 19.99 -3.42
CA ALA A 120 -10.72 19.51 -4.62
C ALA A 120 -10.65 20.51 -5.78
N GLY A 121 -10.75 21.81 -5.49
CA GLY A 121 -10.60 22.88 -6.49
C GLY A 121 -9.21 22.96 -7.12
N ALA A 122 -8.20 22.43 -6.45
CA ALA A 122 -6.84 22.36 -6.99
C ALA A 122 -6.62 21.18 -7.96
N VAL A 123 -7.51 20.17 -7.97
CA VAL A 123 -7.41 19.03 -8.89
C VAL A 123 -7.93 19.43 -10.27
N TYR A 124 -7.26 19.02 -11.33
CA TYR A 124 -7.76 19.21 -12.70
C TYR A 124 -9.15 18.60 -12.86
N ASN A 125 -10.11 19.37 -13.39
CA ASN A 125 -11.50 18.96 -13.54
C ASN A 125 -11.68 17.64 -14.29
N THR A 126 -10.83 17.37 -15.29
CA THR A 126 -10.86 16.13 -16.06
C THR A 126 -10.70 14.91 -15.17
N TYR A 127 -9.78 15.00 -14.19
CA TYR A 127 -9.52 13.89 -13.27
C TYR A 127 -10.51 13.85 -12.13
N LEU A 128 -10.83 15.01 -11.54
CA LEU A 128 -11.81 15.10 -10.46
C LEU A 128 -13.18 14.52 -10.87
N ASN A 129 -13.61 14.77 -12.11
CA ASN A 129 -14.86 14.23 -12.63
C ASN A 129 -14.90 12.70 -12.72
N SER A 130 -13.75 12.03 -12.78
CA SER A 130 -13.67 10.57 -12.74
C SER A 130 -13.92 9.98 -11.33
N PHE A 131 -13.92 10.83 -10.31
CA PHE A 131 -14.18 10.48 -8.90
C PHE A 131 -15.39 11.19 -8.32
N LYS A 132 -16.18 11.82 -9.19
CA LYS A 132 -17.39 12.53 -8.79
C LYS A 132 -18.58 11.58 -8.84
N ASN A 133 -19.28 11.48 -7.72
CA ASN A 133 -20.53 10.73 -7.64
C ASN A 133 -21.64 11.43 -8.43
N GLU A 134 -22.74 10.73 -8.72
CA GLU A 134 -23.88 11.26 -9.45
C GLU A 134 -24.50 12.50 -8.78
N ASP A 135 -24.56 12.53 -7.44
CA ASP A 135 -25.01 13.67 -6.66
C ASP A 135 -24.03 14.86 -6.62
N GLY A 136 -22.92 14.75 -7.33
CA GLY A 136 -21.85 15.75 -7.39
C GLY A 136 -20.89 15.73 -6.22
N SER A 137 -21.04 14.84 -5.25
CA SER A 137 -20.09 14.69 -4.15
C SER A 137 -18.77 14.06 -4.63
N VAL A 138 -17.67 14.40 -3.95
CA VAL A 138 -16.33 13.81 -4.12
C VAL A 138 -15.86 13.36 -2.75
N ASN A 139 -15.68 12.07 -2.56
CA ASN A 139 -15.25 11.50 -1.29
C ASN A 139 -13.77 11.12 -1.29
N TRP A 140 -13.20 10.79 -2.46
CA TRP A 140 -11.79 10.49 -2.66
C TRP A 140 -11.15 11.53 -3.57
N LEU A 141 -10.11 12.22 -3.08
CA LEU A 141 -9.30 13.11 -3.90
C LEU A 141 -8.16 12.31 -4.54
N PRO A 142 -8.05 12.28 -5.87
CA PRO A 142 -6.87 11.74 -6.53
C PRO A 142 -5.71 12.74 -6.34
N VAL A 143 -4.54 12.26 -5.94
CA VAL A 143 -3.39 13.09 -5.62
C VAL A 143 -2.35 13.03 -6.72
N CYS A 144 -1.85 11.83 -7.02
CA CYS A 144 -0.92 11.59 -8.11
C CYS A 144 -1.15 10.21 -8.73
N ALA A 145 -0.59 10.02 -9.91
CA ALA A 145 -0.68 8.80 -10.71
C ALA A 145 0.70 8.22 -11.00
N ASP A 146 0.73 6.94 -11.33
CA ASP A 146 1.73 6.32 -12.19
C ASP A 146 1.20 6.25 -13.63
N ALA A 147 2.12 6.23 -14.60
CA ALA A 147 1.80 5.98 -16.00
C ALA A 147 2.02 4.51 -16.32
N HIS A 148 1.10 3.93 -17.09
CA HIS A 148 1.23 2.59 -17.66
C HIS A 148 1.34 2.70 -19.17
N GLY A 149 2.28 1.94 -19.74
CA GLY A 149 2.64 1.94 -21.16
C GLY A 149 3.74 0.93 -21.43
N PHE A 150 4.69 1.30 -22.28
CA PHE A 150 5.82 0.46 -22.62
C PHE A 150 7.10 0.92 -21.94
N VAL A 151 7.78 0.02 -21.27
CA VAL A 151 9.13 0.21 -20.74
C VAL A 151 10.09 -0.38 -21.78
N VAL A 152 11.03 0.44 -22.26
CA VAL A 152 11.81 0.19 -23.46
C VAL A 152 13.30 0.21 -23.15
N ASN A 153 14.02 -0.86 -23.49
CA ASN A 153 15.46 -0.96 -23.33
C ASN A 153 16.17 -0.23 -24.48
N ARG A 154 16.42 1.08 -24.32
CA ARG A 154 17.04 1.93 -25.34
C ARG A 154 18.43 1.41 -25.73
N SER A 155 19.19 0.82 -24.81
CA SER A 155 20.50 0.23 -25.13
C SER A 155 20.41 -0.84 -26.20
N LEU A 156 19.36 -1.68 -26.22
CA LEU A 156 19.18 -2.70 -27.27
C LEU A 156 18.86 -2.06 -28.62
N PHE A 157 18.01 -1.05 -28.63
CA PHE A 157 17.69 -0.33 -29.87
C PHE A 157 18.94 0.31 -30.49
N GLU A 158 19.78 0.95 -29.68
CA GLU A 158 21.05 1.53 -30.12
C GLU A 158 22.06 0.46 -30.55
N GLN A 159 22.17 -0.63 -29.81
CA GLN A 159 23.09 -1.73 -30.10
C GLN A 159 22.84 -2.37 -31.47
N TYR A 160 21.58 -2.51 -31.83
CA TYR A 160 21.19 -3.19 -33.08
C TYR A 160 20.76 -2.25 -34.21
N ASP A 161 20.93 -0.93 -34.02
CA ASP A 161 20.54 0.11 -35.00
C ASP A 161 19.06 0.01 -35.40
N ILE A 162 18.19 -0.32 -34.43
CA ILE A 162 16.73 -0.38 -34.62
C ILE A 162 16.15 0.97 -34.14
N PRO A 163 15.36 1.66 -34.97
CA PRO A 163 14.74 2.93 -34.57
C PRO A 163 13.74 2.73 -33.42
N LEU A 164 13.71 3.67 -32.46
CA LEU A 164 12.69 3.71 -31.42
C LEU A 164 11.30 3.91 -32.06
N PRO A 165 10.26 3.21 -31.55
CA PRO A 165 8.90 3.37 -32.03
C PRO A 165 8.36 4.79 -31.84
N THR A 166 7.65 5.31 -32.82
CA THR A 166 6.96 6.60 -32.77
C THR A 166 5.46 6.49 -32.96
N ASP A 167 5.01 5.34 -33.47
CA ASP A 167 3.62 4.98 -33.72
C ASP A 167 3.46 3.45 -33.65
N TYR A 168 2.23 2.96 -33.81
CA TYR A 168 1.94 1.52 -33.73
C TYR A 168 2.65 0.70 -34.82
N ALA A 169 2.76 1.23 -36.05
CA ALA A 169 3.40 0.52 -37.18
C ALA A 169 4.91 0.34 -36.94
N SER A 170 5.58 1.39 -36.45
CA SER A 170 6.99 1.31 -36.05
C SER A 170 7.24 0.45 -34.83
N PHE A 171 6.29 0.39 -33.88
CA PHE A 171 6.33 -0.54 -32.77
C PHE A 171 6.32 -2.00 -33.24
N VAL A 172 5.39 -2.35 -34.13
CA VAL A 172 5.33 -3.70 -34.76
C VAL A 172 6.61 -4.01 -35.51
N SER A 173 7.12 -3.04 -36.32
CA SER A 173 8.37 -3.20 -37.07
C SER A 173 9.57 -3.45 -36.13
N ALA A 174 9.63 -2.78 -35.00
CA ALA A 174 10.68 -3.00 -34.01
C ALA A 174 10.58 -4.40 -33.36
N CYS A 175 9.37 -4.85 -33.02
CA CYS A 175 9.18 -6.22 -32.52
C CYS A 175 9.70 -7.26 -33.51
N GLN A 176 9.33 -7.15 -34.78
CA GLN A 176 9.79 -8.05 -35.87
C GLN A 176 11.30 -8.01 -36.06
N ALA A 177 11.92 -6.82 -36.00
CA ALA A 177 13.36 -6.66 -36.14
C ALA A 177 14.12 -7.35 -34.99
N PHE A 178 13.67 -7.24 -33.76
CA PHE A 178 14.27 -7.95 -32.63
C PHE A 178 14.08 -9.46 -32.72
N GLU A 179 12.91 -9.92 -33.12
CA GLU A 179 12.65 -11.36 -33.29
C GLU A 179 13.55 -12.00 -34.37
N ALA A 180 13.85 -11.27 -35.44
CA ALA A 180 14.80 -11.71 -36.44
C ALA A 180 16.24 -11.89 -35.90
N LEU A 181 16.54 -11.25 -34.76
CA LEU A 181 17.81 -11.37 -34.03
C LEU A 181 17.75 -12.43 -32.93
N GLY A 182 16.60 -13.08 -32.71
CA GLY A 182 16.36 -14.01 -31.62
C GLY A 182 16.13 -13.35 -30.26
N ILE A 183 15.85 -12.05 -30.26
CA ILE A 183 15.46 -11.26 -29.08
C ILE A 183 13.95 -11.06 -29.16
N ARG A 184 13.26 -11.25 -28.04
CA ARG A 184 11.83 -11.02 -27.99
C ARG A 184 11.51 -9.53 -28.13
N GLY A 185 10.59 -9.15 -29.01
CA GLY A 185 10.21 -7.75 -29.22
C GLY A 185 9.43 -7.18 -28.03
N PHE A 186 8.48 -7.97 -27.51
CA PHE A 186 7.60 -7.57 -26.43
C PHE A 186 7.31 -8.71 -25.45
N ALA A 187 7.15 -8.40 -24.15
CA ALA A 187 6.64 -9.30 -23.11
C ALA A 187 5.74 -8.56 -22.12
N ALA A 188 4.95 -9.31 -21.37
CA ALA A 188 4.22 -8.81 -20.21
C ALA A 188 3.96 -9.95 -19.21
N ASP A 189 3.68 -9.59 -17.95
CA ASP A 189 3.44 -10.51 -16.86
C ASP A 189 1.98 -11.02 -16.85
N TYR A 190 1.58 -11.68 -17.94
CA TYR A 190 0.21 -12.17 -18.15
C TYR A 190 -0.23 -13.27 -17.17
N ALA A 191 0.61 -13.71 -16.24
CA ALA A 191 0.17 -14.52 -15.12
C ALA A 191 -0.83 -13.78 -14.22
N TYR A 192 -0.86 -12.44 -14.28
CA TYR A 192 -1.71 -11.60 -13.45
C TYR A 192 -2.93 -11.04 -14.18
N ASP A 193 -4.01 -10.84 -13.43
CA ASP A 193 -5.28 -10.31 -13.92
C ASP A 193 -5.20 -8.82 -14.30
N TYR A 194 -4.45 -8.02 -13.51
CA TYR A 194 -4.27 -6.60 -13.79
C TYR A 194 -3.59 -6.38 -15.15
N THR A 195 -2.61 -7.16 -15.54
CA THR A 195 -1.92 -7.02 -16.84
C THR A 195 -2.86 -7.29 -18.00
N CYS A 196 -3.70 -8.33 -17.89
CA CYS A 196 -4.72 -8.62 -18.90
C CYS A 196 -5.69 -7.45 -19.08
N MET A 197 -6.16 -6.89 -17.96
CA MET A 197 -7.10 -5.77 -17.96
C MET A 197 -6.45 -4.47 -18.47
N GLU A 198 -5.25 -4.17 -17.99
CA GLU A 198 -4.56 -2.93 -18.30
C GLU A 198 -4.08 -2.88 -19.76
N THR A 199 -3.62 -4.00 -20.30
CA THR A 199 -3.25 -4.07 -21.73
C THR A 199 -4.47 -3.84 -22.62
N LEU A 200 -5.60 -4.49 -22.33
CA LEU A 200 -6.85 -4.31 -23.08
C LEU A 200 -7.31 -2.85 -23.07
N GLN A 201 -7.33 -2.21 -21.90
CA GLN A 201 -7.78 -0.82 -21.77
C GLN A 201 -6.75 0.19 -22.31
N GLY A 202 -5.46 -0.02 -22.05
CA GLY A 202 -4.39 0.88 -22.50
C GLY A 202 -4.30 0.98 -24.00
N LEU A 203 -4.34 -0.15 -24.70
CA LEU A 203 -4.38 -0.21 -26.18
C LEU A 203 -5.64 0.45 -26.77
N SER A 204 -6.71 0.55 -26.00
CA SER A 204 -8.02 1.06 -26.41
C SER A 204 -8.38 2.41 -25.77
N ALA A 205 -7.40 3.09 -25.18
CA ALA A 205 -7.66 4.34 -24.46
C ALA A 205 -8.31 5.42 -25.34
N ALA A 206 -7.91 5.51 -26.61
CA ALA A 206 -8.50 6.44 -27.58
C ALA A 206 -10.02 6.21 -27.75
N GLU A 207 -10.44 4.97 -27.90
CA GLU A 207 -11.87 4.59 -28.05
C GLU A 207 -12.64 4.78 -26.76
N LEU A 208 -12.05 4.39 -25.64
CA LEU A 208 -12.67 4.48 -24.32
C LEU A 208 -12.84 5.92 -23.82
N THR A 209 -12.17 6.88 -24.46
CA THR A 209 -12.27 8.31 -24.16
C THR A 209 -13.16 9.09 -25.13
N THR A 210 -13.74 8.43 -26.14
CA THR A 210 -14.78 9.03 -27.01
C THR A 210 -16.01 9.43 -26.20
N THR A 211 -16.93 10.15 -26.82
CA THR A 211 -18.20 10.54 -26.18
C THR A 211 -18.99 9.32 -25.70
N GLU A 212 -19.07 8.29 -26.51
CA GLU A 212 -19.76 7.03 -26.20
C GLU A 212 -18.99 6.26 -25.09
N GLY A 213 -17.68 6.16 -25.18
CA GLY A 213 -16.85 5.55 -24.16
C GLY A 213 -17.00 6.22 -22.78
N ARG A 214 -17.07 7.57 -22.77
CA ARG A 214 -17.30 8.32 -21.52
C ARG A 214 -18.72 8.10 -20.97
N LYS A 215 -19.74 8.04 -21.81
CA LYS A 215 -21.12 7.72 -21.38
C LYS A 215 -21.19 6.34 -20.76
N TRP A 216 -20.62 5.34 -21.44
CA TRP A 216 -20.56 4.00 -20.92
C TRP A 216 -19.83 3.97 -19.56
N ARG A 217 -18.65 4.59 -19.49
CA ARG A 217 -17.85 4.66 -18.25
C ARG A 217 -18.63 5.27 -17.10
N THR A 218 -19.36 6.37 -17.33
CA THR A 218 -20.21 7.01 -16.31
C THR A 218 -21.30 6.06 -15.83
N ALA A 219 -21.99 5.39 -16.74
CA ALA A 219 -23.01 4.42 -16.39
C ALA A 219 -22.47 3.21 -15.63
N TYR A 220 -21.32 2.69 -16.07
CA TYR A 220 -20.66 1.55 -15.41
C TYR A 220 -20.15 1.90 -13.99
N SER A 221 -19.66 3.12 -13.81
CA SER A 221 -19.11 3.60 -12.54
C SER A 221 -20.17 4.16 -11.59
N ASP A 222 -21.44 4.22 -12.00
CA ASP A 222 -22.50 4.77 -11.17
C ASP A 222 -22.81 3.86 -9.97
N PRO A 223 -22.48 4.29 -8.74
CA PRO A 223 -22.73 3.49 -7.54
C PRO A 223 -24.20 3.38 -7.17
N ALA A 224 -25.07 4.25 -7.72
CA ALA A 224 -26.50 4.20 -7.52
C ALA A 224 -27.20 3.24 -8.48
N SER A 225 -26.50 2.77 -9.51
CA SER A 225 -27.07 1.80 -10.46
C SER A 225 -27.36 0.47 -9.76
N THR A 226 -28.63 0.12 -9.74
CA THR A 226 -29.08 -1.21 -9.25
C THR A 226 -29.04 -2.27 -10.35
N ALA A 227 -28.81 -1.85 -11.59
CA ALA A 227 -28.68 -2.74 -12.75
C ALA A 227 -27.23 -2.89 -13.14
N ARG A 228 -26.79 -4.11 -13.43
CA ARG A 228 -25.46 -4.35 -14.01
C ARG A 228 -25.37 -3.72 -15.39
N VAL A 229 -24.31 -2.98 -15.63
CA VAL A 229 -24.03 -2.33 -16.91
C VAL A 229 -23.07 -3.20 -17.70
N GLY A 230 -23.54 -3.70 -18.83
CA GLY A 230 -22.70 -4.45 -19.76
C GLY A 230 -21.73 -3.55 -20.55
N LEU A 231 -20.92 -4.17 -21.39
CA LEU A 231 -20.03 -3.47 -22.32
C LEU A 231 -20.86 -2.75 -23.42
N ASP A 232 -20.44 -1.57 -23.79
CA ASP A 232 -21.11 -0.81 -24.85
C ASP A 232 -20.77 -1.33 -26.26
N ASP A 233 -21.80 -1.59 -27.08
CA ASP A 233 -21.67 -2.17 -28.42
C ASP A 233 -20.97 -1.24 -29.43
N ALA A 234 -20.90 0.06 -29.17
CA ALA A 234 -20.25 1.01 -30.08
C ALA A 234 -18.75 1.16 -29.82
N VAL A 235 -18.28 0.74 -28.63
CA VAL A 235 -16.90 0.99 -28.18
C VAL A 235 -16.10 -0.31 -28.02
N TRP A 236 -16.62 -1.25 -27.26
CA TRP A 236 -15.86 -2.41 -26.82
C TRP A 236 -15.53 -3.46 -27.88
N PRO A 237 -16.38 -3.71 -28.91
CA PRO A 237 -15.96 -4.61 -29.99
C PRO A 237 -14.63 -4.20 -30.63
N GLY A 238 -14.43 -2.91 -30.89
CA GLY A 238 -13.16 -2.37 -31.42
C GLY A 238 -11.98 -2.56 -30.45
N ALA A 239 -12.21 -2.46 -29.15
CA ALA A 239 -11.17 -2.71 -28.14
C ALA A 239 -10.68 -4.18 -28.18
N PHE A 240 -11.59 -5.15 -28.32
CA PHE A 240 -11.22 -6.56 -28.45
C PHE A 240 -10.57 -6.88 -29.79
N GLU A 241 -10.98 -6.24 -30.90
CA GLU A 241 -10.32 -6.36 -32.20
C GLU A 241 -8.88 -5.84 -32.13
N ARG A 242 -8.66 -4.73 -31.45
CA ARG A 242 -7.32 -4.17 -31.22
C ARG A 242 -6.45 -5.10 -30.37
N MET A 243 -6.98 -5.67 -29.29
CA MET A 243 -6.27 -6.65 -28.49
C MET A 243 -5.89 -7.89 -29.30
N ALA A 244 -6.79 -8.40 -30.15
CA ALA A 244 -6.51 -9.52 -31.03
C ALA A 244 -5.39 -9.20 -32.04
N GLN A 245 -5.40 -7.99 -32.62
CA GLN A 245 -4.35 -7.53 -33.51
C GLN A 245 -3.01 -7.40 -32.77
N PHE A 246 -3.00 -6.83 -31.57
CA PHE A 246 -1.79 -6.70 -30.76
C PHE A 246 -1.19 -8.08 -30.41
N ILE A 247 -2.02 -9.06 -30.02
CA ILE A 247 -1.58 -10.44 -29.76
C ILE A 247 -0.89 -11.03 -31.00
N GLN A 248 -1.47 -10.83 -32.17
CA GLN A 248 -0.90 -11.31 -33.43
C GLN A 248 0.43 -10.61 -33.76
N ASP A 249 0.47 -9.27 -33.63
CA ASP A 249 1.62 -8.45 -34.03
C ASP A 249 2.83 -8.62 -33.10
N THR A 250 2.59 -8.98 -31.82
CA THR A 250 3.62 -9.23 -30.80
C THR A 250 3.92 -10.71 -30.60
N HIS A 251 3.30 -11.59 -31.39
CA HIS A 251 3.46 -13.05 -31.34
C HIS A 251 3.25 -13.66 -29.94
N LEU A 252 2.31 -13.09 -29.15
CA LEU A 252 1.95 -13.66 -27.85
C LEU A 252 1.31 -15.03 -28.01
N THR A 253 1.67 -15.95 -27.13
CA THR A 253 1.24 -17.35 -27.14
C THR A 253 0.79 -17.82 -25.74
N ALA A 254 0.27 -19.02 -25.64
CA ALA A 254 -0.12 -19.63 -24.37
C ALA A 254 1.04 -19.71 -23.36
N ASP A 255 2.29 -19.78 -23.81
CA ASP A 255 3.46 -19.83 -22.93
C ASP A 255 3.64 -18.51 -22.17
N ASP A 256 3.21 -17.39 -22.74
CA ASP A 256 3.28 -16.07 -22.11
C ASP A 256 2.35 -15.91 -20.90
N LEU A 257 1.32 -16.74 -20.82
CA LEU A 257 0.36 -16.72 -19.72
C LEU A 257 0.96 -17.18 -18.37
N ALA A 258 2.12 -17.82 -18.42
CA ALA A 258 2.85 -18.25 -17.22
C ALA A 258 3.83 -17.18 -16.71
N HIS A 259 4.17 -16.17 -17.50
CA HIS A 259 5.13 -15.16 -17.12
C HIS A 259 4.63 -14.34 -15.92
N THR A 260 5.38 -14.42 -14.83
CA THR A 260 5.24 -13.56 -13.66
C THR A 260 5.98 -12.23 -13.86
N TYR A 261 5.79 -11.29 -12.94
CA TYR A 261 6.56 -10.04 -12.92
C TYR A 261 8.07 -10.32 -12.88
N ASP A 262 8.52 -11.25 -12.03
CA ASP A 262 9.95 -11.58 -11.89
C ASP A 262 10.52 -12.21 -13.17
N ASP A 263 9.75 -13.02 -13.88
CA ASP A 263 10.16 -13.60 -15.16
C ASP A 263 10.39 -12.49 -16.20
N VAL A 264 9.45 -11.57 -16.35
CA VAL A 264 9.59 -10.45 -17.32
C VAL A 264 10.76 -9.54 -16.94
N MET A 265 10.94 -9.24 -15.64
CA MET A 265 12.08 -8.45 -15.16
C MET A 265 13.41 -9.17 -15.43
N GLY A 266 13.44 -10.49 -15.30
CA GLY A 266 14.61 -11.32 -15.66
C GLY A 266 14.95 -11.25 -17.14
N LEU A 267 13.95 -11.46 -18.03
CA LEU A 267 14.12 -11.34 -19.48
C LEU A 267 14.64 -9.95 -19.87
N TYR A 268 14.11 -8.90 -19.27
CA TYR A 268 14.52 -7.53 -19.58
C TYR A 268 15.96 -7.24 -19.12
N ARG A 269 16.34 -7.62 -17.91
CA ARG A 269 17.72 -7.47 -17.41
C ARG A 269 18.75 -8.21 -18.24
N ASN A 270 18.38 -9.38 -18.72
CA ASN A 270 19.26 -10.19 -19.57
C ASN A 270 19.35 -9.69 -21.02
N GLY A 271 18.55 -8.69 -21.43
CA GLY A 271 18.46 -8.25 -22.81
C GLY A 271 17.77 -9.26 -23.73
N GLU A 272 16.96 -10.16 -23.18
CA GLU A 272 16.21 -11.18 -23.91
C GLU A 272 14.85 -10.65 -24.42
N VAL A 273 14.41 -9.49 -23.93
CA VAL A 273 13.24 -8.75 -24.41
C VAL A 273 13.56 -7.27 -24.55
N ALA A 274 13.11 -6.67 -25.65
CA ALA A 274 13.38 -5.27 -25.96
C ALA A 274 12.41 -4.30 -25.26
N MET A 275 11.16 -4.68 -25.14
CA MET A 275 10.08 -3.86 -24.56
C MET A 275 9.17 -4.73 -23.70
N TYR A 276 8.64 -4.14 -22.62
CA TYR A 276 7.60 -4.82 -21.87
C TYR A 276 6.49 -3.85 -21.44
N PHE A 277 5.29 -4.38 -21.20
CA PHE A 277 4.22 -3.62 -20.56
C PHE A 277 4.53 -3.40 -19.09
N GLY A 278 4.51 -2.14 -18.64
CA GLY A 278 4.79 -1.83 -17.24
C GLY A 278 4.44 -0.39 -16.85
N SER A 279 4.71 -0.06 -15.59
CA SER A 279 4.55 1.29 -15.09
C SER A 279 5.84 2.11 -15.20
N SER A 280 5.69 3.44 -15.22
CA SER A 280 6.81 4.39 -15.21
C SER A 280 7.76 4.21 -14.01
N ALA A 281 7.27 3.65 -12.90
CA ALA A 281 8.10 3.33 -11.73
C ALA A 281 9.22 2.32 -12.04
N GLY A 282 9.05 1.45 -13.05
CA GLY A 282 10.07 0.49 -13.47
C GLY A 282 11.28 1.13 -14.16
N VAL A 283 11.12 2.30 -14.76
CA VAL A 283 12.20 2.97 -15.51
C VAL A 283 13.40 3.27 -14.63
N LYS A 284 13.16 3.92 -13.49
CA LYS A 284 14.25 4.28 -12.58
C LYS A 284 14.99 3.05 -12.03
N MET A 285 14.28 1.99 -11.72
CA MET A 285 14.88 0.76 -11.22
C MET A 285 15.96 0.23 -12.19
N PHE A 286 15.67 0.19 -13.48
CA PHE A 286 16.62 -0.28 -14.48
C PHE A 286 17.72 0.73 -14.78
N GLN A 287 17.42 2.03 -14.73
CA GLN A 287 18.45 3.06 -14.83
C GLN A 287 19.49 2.94 -13.71
N ASP A 288 19.04 2.69 -12.48
CA ASP A 288 19.93 2.46 -11.34
C ASP A 288 20.78 1.18 -11.48
N GLU A 289 20.28 0.19 -12.22
CA GLU A 289 21.01 -1.03 -12.58
C GLU A 289 21.95 -0.83 -13.78
N GLY A 290 21.98 0.36 -14.40
CA GLY A 290 22.83 0.70 -15.54
C GLY A 290 22.26 0.28 -16.90
N ILE A 291 20.98 -0.08 -16.96
CA ILE A 291 20.28 -0.38 -18.21
C ILE A 291 19.57 0.89 -18.67
N ASP A 292 19.98 1.44 -19.82
CA ASP A 292 19.38 2.66 -20.35
C ASP A 292 17.94 2.38 -20.83
N THR A 293 17.00 2.77 -19.98
CA THR A 293 15.58 2.46 -20.08
C THR A 293 14.78 3.75 -20.22
N ILE A 294 13.80 3.77 -21.11
CA ILE A 294 12.85 4.87 -21.28
C ILE A 294 11.42 4.36 -21.16
N PHE A 295 10.49 5.26 -20.90
CA PHE A 295 9.06 4.98 -20.90
C PHE A 295 8.41 5.54 -22.17
N MET A 296 7.54 4.76 -22.78
CA MET A 296 6.77 5.15 -23.95
C MET A 296 5.27 4.94 -23.73
N PRO A 297 4.42 5.84 -24.27
CA PRO A 297 2.97 5.69 -24.22
C PRO A 297 2.48 4.54 -25.12
N PHE A 298 1.23 4.13 -24.94
CA PHE A 298 0.53 3.29 -25.90
C PHE A 298 0.33 4.06 -27.22
N PHE A 299 0.44 3.32 -28.31
CA PHE A 299 0.18 3.84 -29.65
C PHE A 299 -1.21 3.39 -30.12
N SER A 300 -2.07 4.32 -30.45
CA SER A 300 -3.36 4.02 -31.07
C SER A 300 -3.23 3.93 -32.60
N GLN A 301 -4.18 3.25 -33.25
CA GLN A 301 -4.16 3.11 -34.70
C GLN A 301 -4.40 4.43 -35.46
N ASN A 302 -5.01 5.42 -34.82
CA ASN A 302 -5.22 6.75 -35.40
C ASN A 302 -3.99 7.67 -35.28
N GLY A 303 -2.87 7.15 -34.71
CA GLY A 303 -1.62 7.89 -34.55
C GLY A 303 -1.52 8.67 -33.25
N GLU A 304 -2.57 8.69 -32.43
CA GLU A 304 -2.52 9.30 -31.09
C GLU A 304 -1.71 8.45 -30.13
N LYS A 305 -1.10 9.11 -29.17
CA LYS A 305 -0.39 8.47 -28.05
C LYS A 305 -1.21 8.63 -26.79
N TRP A 306 -1.31 7.56 -26.00
CA TRP A 306 -2.07 7.54 -24.76
C TRP A 306 -1.26 6.91 -23.65
N ILE A 307 -1.34 7.46 -22.45
CA ILE A 307 -0.93 6.75 -21.25
C ILE A 307 -2.18 6.33 -20.48
N MET A 308 -2.15 5.12 -19.96
CA MET A 308 -3.12 4.74 -18.96
C MET A 308 -2.57 5.18 -17.60
N THR A 309 -3.40 5.83 -16.81
CA THR A 309 -3.04 6.27 -15.47
C THR A 309 -3.88 5.54 -14.43
N THR A 310 -3.28 5.32 -13.27
CA THR A 310 -4.01 4.86 -12.10
C THR A 310 -3.70 5.79 -10.95
N PRO A 311 -4.68 6.15 -10.12
CA PRO A 311 -4.38 6.93 -8.93
C PRO A 311 -3.45 6.13 -8.01
N TYR A 312 -2.17 6.46 -8.03
CA TYR A 312 -1.19 5.83 -7.16
C TYR A 312 -1.40 6.24 -5.69
N PHE A 313 -1.93 7.45 -5.50
CA PHE A 313 -2.26 7.96 -4.19
C PHE A 313 -3.61 8.69 -4.24
N GLN A 314 -4.52 8.27 -3.39
CA GLN A 314 -5.82 8.89 -3.17
C GLN A 314 -6.01 9.10 -1.68
N VAL A 315 -6.77 10.13 -1.32
CA VAL A 315 -7.03 10.48 0.07
C VAL A 315 -8.50 10.78 0.30
N ALA A 316 -9.02 10.33 1.43
CA ALA A 316 -10.37 10.61 1.91
C ALA A 316 -10.34 10.97 3.41
N LEU A 317 -11.37 11.65 3.88
CA LEU A 317 -11.57 11.99 5.28
C LEU A 317 -12.80 11.26 5.83
N ASN A 318 -12.68 10.80 7.07
CA ASN A 318 -13.80 10.19 7.81
C ASN A 318 -14.92 11.21 8.02
N ARG A 319 -16.15 10.81 7.76
CA ARG A 319 -17.34 11.66 7.94
C ARG A 319 -17.56 12.10 9.40
N ASP A 320 -17.10 11.32 10.37
CA ASP A 320 -17.23 11.67 11.79
C ASP A 320 -16.58 13.02 12.12
N LEU A 321 -15.59 13.46 11.34
CA LEU A 321 -14.98 14.79 11.44
C LEU A 321 -15.99 15.94 11.21
N GLU A 322 -17.11 15.69 10.54
CA GLU A 322 -18.16 16.70 10.37
C GLU A 322 -18.83 17.08 11.70
N GLN A 323 -18.78 16.18 12.69
CA GLN A 323 -19.34 16.38 14.02
C GLN A 323 -18.37 17.05 15.01
N ASP A 324 -17.06 17.07 14.68
CA ASP A 324 -16.01 17.70 15.49
C ASP A 324 -15.24 18.74 14.68
N THR A 325 -15.67 20.00 14.79
CA THR A 325 -15.08 21.10 14.03
C THR A 325 -13.60 21.30 14.33
N ALA A 326 -13.17 21.17 15.61
CA ALA A 326 -11.78 21.37 16.00
C ALA A 326 -10.88 20.28 15.41
N ARG A 327 -11.30 19.01 15.52
CA ARG A 327 -10.59 17.87 14.96
C ARG A 327 -10.55 17.94 13.43
N ARG A 328 -11.66 18.35 12.79
CA ARG A 328 -11.72 18.55 11.34
C ARG A 328 -10.74 19.62 10.86
N GLU A 329 -10.62 20.76 11.56
CA GLU A 329 -9.68 21.81 11.20
C GLU A 329 -8.22 21.31 11.24
N ILE A 330 -7.89 20.47 12.22
CA ILE A 330 -6.55 19.85 12.32
C ILE A 330 -6.36 18.84 11.18
N ALA A 331 -7.35 17.98 10.93
CA ALA A 331 -7.31 17.00 9.84
C ALA A 331 -7.14 17.69 8.47
N MET A 332 -7.82 18.83 8.23
CA MET A 332 -7.64 19.61 7.00
C MET A 332 -6.23 20.22 6.89
N LYS A 333 -5.61 20.65 8.00
CA LYS A 333 -4.20 21.09 7.97
C LYS A 333 -3.26 19.93 7.60
N VAL A 334 -3.49 18.75 8.16
CA VAL A 334 -2.73 17.54 7.80
C VAL A 334 -2.94 17.21 6.32
N LEU A 335 -4.18 17.22 5.83
CA LEU A 335 -4.51 16.99 4.43
C LEU A 335 -3.76 17.97 3.51
N ASN A 336 -3.75 19.27 3.83
CA ASN A 336 -3.05 20.26 3.01
C ASN A 336 -1.55 19.98 2.88
N VAL A 337 -0.90 19.55 3.97
CA VAL A 337 0.51 19.12 3.92
C VAL A 337 0.66 17.86 3.08
N MET A 338 -0.23 16.89 3.24
CA MET A 338 -0.23 15.65 2.48
C MET A 338 -0.35 15.86 0.95
N LEU A 339 -1.05 16.91 0.53
CA LEU A 339 -1.28 17.26 -0.88
C LEU A 339 -0.21 18.20 -1.45
N SER A 340 0.73 18.68 -0.66
CA SER A 340 1.77 19.61 -1.11
C SER A 340 2.70 18.96 -2.14
N GLU A 341 3.35 19.79 -2.98
CA GLU A 341 4.36 19.35 -3.95
C GLU A 341 5.46 18.53 -3.27
N ASP A 342 6.00 19.05 -2.16
CA ASP A 342 7.06 18.38 -1.42
C ASP A 342 6.65 17.02 -0.83
N ALA A 343 5.39 16.87 -0.42
CA ALA A 343 4.85 15.59 0.03
C ALA A 343 4.70 14.63 -1.14
N GLN A 344 4.12 15.07 -2.26
CA GLN A 344 3.95 14.24 -3.45
C GLN A 344 5.29 13.74 -4.00
N ASN A 345 6.32 14.58 -4.00
CA ASN A 345 7.68 14.19 -4.40
C ASN A 345 8.32 13.10 -3.53
N ARG A 346 7.72 12.78 -2.36
CA ARG A 346 8.17 11.70 -1.46
C ARG A 346 7.35 10.42 -1.59
N ILE A 347 6.28 10.45 -2.38
CA ILE A 347 5.48 9.24 -2.68
C ILE A 347 6.27 8.32 -3.62
N VAL A 348 6.97 8.91 -4.58
CA VAL A 348 7.89 8.19 -5.49
C VAL A 348 9.33 8.50 -5.11
N ALA A 349 10.20 7.52 -5.28
CA ALA A 349 11.62 7.70 -5.03
C ALA A 349 12.17 8.83 -5.89
N ASP A 350 13.00 9.71 -5.32
CA ASP A 350 13.70 10.84 -5.95
C ASP A 350 12.85 12.05 -6.37
N GLY A 351 11.55 12.07 -6.15
CA GLY A 351 10.70 13.25 -6.38
C GLY A 351 10.64 13.72 -7.83
N GLN A 352 10.89 12.83 -8.79
CA GLN A 352 10.80 13.09 -10.21
C GLN A 352 9.75 12.18 -10.85
N ASP A 353 9.25 12.57 -12.02
CA ASP A 353 8.28 11.81 -12.79
C ASP A 353 6.93 11.58 -12.08
N VAL A 354 6.61 12.42 -11.10
CA VAL A 354 5.30 12.42 -10.43
C VAL A 354 4.26 13.01 -11.37
N LEU A 355 3.26 12.23 -11.72
CA LEU A 355 2.09 12.69 -12.45
C LEU A 355 1.04 13.20 -11.48
N SER A 356 1.19 14.45 -11.02
CA SER A 356 0.22 15.04 -10.10
C SER A 356 -1.11 15.33 -10.81
N TYR A 357 -2.21 15.07 -10.12
CA TYR A 357 -3.53 15.53 -10.54
C TYR A 357 -3.82 16.97 -10.12
N SER A 358 -2.93 17.62 -9.36
CA SER A 358 -3.09 18.99 -8.88
C SER A 358 -2.51 20.01 -9.85
N GLN A 359 -3.26 21.09 -10.12
CA GLN A 359 -2.81 22.26 -10.88
C GLN A 359 -1.69 23.03 -10.17
N ASN A 360 -1.53 22.82 -8.86
CA ASN A 360 -0.55 23.51 -8.03
C ASN A 360 0.80 22.80 -7.97
N VAL A 361 0.91 21.60 -8.55
CA VAL A 361 2.14 20.81 -8.57
C VAL A 361 2.68 20.76 -9.99
N PRO A 362 3.86 21.35 -10.26
CA PRO A 362 4.42 21.39 -11.61
C PRO A 362 4.85 20.00 -12.07
N LEU A 363 4.63 19.72 -13.36
CA LEU A 363 5.09 18.50 -14.00
C LEU A 363 6.61 18.53 -14.17
N ARG A 364 7.31 17.63 -13.49
CA ARG A 364 8.77 17.48 -13.55
C ARG A 364 9.12 16.10 -14.07
N LEU A 365 9.28 15.99 -15.39
CA LEU A 365 9.66 14.75 -16.05
C LEU A 365 11.14 14.72 -16.38
N THR A 366 11.76 13.58 -16.09
CA THR A 366 13.13 13.28 -16.53
C THR A 366 13.20 13.07 -18.04
N GLU A 367 14.42 12.99 -18.58
CA GLU A 367 14.67 12.66 -19.98
C GLU A 367 14.09 11.27 -20.36
N TYR A 368 14.01 10.36 -19.40
CA TYR A 368 13.47 9.01 -19.63
C TYR A 368 11.96 8.97 -19.81
N MET A 369 11.28 10.04 -19.39
CA MET A 369 9.82 10.22 -19.47
C MET A 369 9.43 11.30 -20.48
N LYS A 370 10.33 11.75 -21.35
CA LYS A 370 10.07 12.88 -22.26
C LYS A 370 8.86 12.68 -23.16
N ASP A 371 8.64 11.45 -23.64
CA ASP A 371 7.53 11.13 -24.55
C ASP A 371 6.16 11.18 -23.85
N VAL A 372 6.14 11.20 -22.51
CA VAL A 372 4.93 11.38 -21.71
C VAL A 372 4.50 12.84 -21.61
N ARG A 373 5.42 13.79 -21.77
CA ARG A 373 5.12 15.22 -21.65
C ARG A 373 4.03 15.66 -22.61
N ASP A 374 4.20 15.37 -23.90
CA ASP A 374 3.25 15.77 -24.92
C ASP A 374 1.87 15.14 -24.66
N VAL A 375 1.86 13.86 -24.26
CA VAL A 375 0.64 13.11 -23.93
C VAL A 375 -0.10 13.75 -22.74
N VAL A 376 0.63 14.21 -21.71
CA VAL A 376 0.04 14.90 -20.55
C VAL A 376 -0.48 16.28 -20.95
N GLU A 377 0.28 17.05 -21.74
CA GLU A 377 -0.09 18.39 -22.20
C GLU A 377 -1.30 18.35 -23.15
N GLU A 378 -1.42 17.31 -23.97
CA GLU A 378 -2.57 17.04 -24.83
C GLU A 378 -3.76 16.43 -24.10
N ASN A 379 -3.60 16.11 -22.80
CA ASN A 379 -4.62 15.48 -21.97
C ASN A 379 -5.06 14.08 -22.48
N HIS A 380 -4.12 13.34 -23.07
CA HIS A 380 -4.32 11.97 -23.52
C HIS A 380 -4.00 10.95 -22.41
N MET A 381 -4.49 11.24 -21.20
CA MET A 381 -4.39 10.35 -20.06
C MET A 381 -5.72 9.64 -19.81
N TYR A 382 -5.70 8.33 -19.84
CA TYR A 382 -6.85 7.49 -19.55
C TYR A 382 -6.74 6.93 -18.13
N ILE A 383 -7.70 7.28 -17.26
CA ILE A 383 -7.80 6.65 -15.95
C ILE A 383 -8.50 5.31 -16.12
N ARG A 384 -7.83 4.22 -15.79
CA ARG A 384 -8.38 2.87 -15.97
C ARG A 384 -9.65 2.65 -15.14
N ILE A 385 -10.52 1.79 -15.65
CA ILE A 385 -11.61 1.20 -14.87
C ILE A 385 -11.06 -0.06 -14.21
N ALA A 386 -11.29 -0.20 -12.91
CA ALA A 386 -10.92 -1.37 -12.14
C ALA A 386 -12.09 -1.73 -11.21
N SER A 387 -12.44 -3.00 -11.21
CA SER A 387 -13.32 -3.63 -10.22
C SER A 387 -12.90 -5.09 -10.13
N ASN A 388 -13.24 -5.78 -9.05
CA ASN A 388 -12.89 -7.18 -8.89
C ASN A 388 -13.42 -8.03 -10.06
N ASP A 389 -14.67 -7.78 -10.50
CA ASP A 389 -15.27 -8.47 -11.64
C ASP A 389 -14.49 -8.21 -12.91
N PHE A 390 -14.12 -6.93 -13.17
CA PHE A 390 -13.38 -6.57 -14.38
C PHE A 390 -12.00 -7.23 -14.43
N PHE A 391 -11.30 -7.32 -13.29
CA PHE A 391 -10.02 -8.02 -13.20
C PHE A 391 -10.16 -9.50 -13.54
N ALA A 392 -11.08 -10.20 -12.87
CA ALA A 392 -11.27 -11.63 -13.03
C ALA A 392 -11.72 -12.00 -14.46
N ILE A 393 -12.69 -11.25 -15.01
CA ILE A 393 -13.20 -11.47 -16.36
C ILE A 393 -12.12 -11.17 -17.41
N SER A 394 -11.34 -10.09 -17.22
CA SER A 394 -10.23 -9.76 -18.13
C SER A 394 -9.19 -10.88 -18.15
N LYS A 395 -8.85 -11.44 -16.99
CA LYS A 395 -7.91 -12.57 -16.92
C LYS A 395 -8.44 -13.77 -17.69
N ASP A 396 -9.68 -14.18 -17.47
CA ASP A 396 -10.27 -15.31 -18.15
C ASP A 396 -10.31 -15.10 -19.69
N VAL A 397 -10.84 -13.97 -20.12
CA VAL A 397 -11.13 -13.72 -21.52
C VAL A 397 -9.85 -13.40 -22.34
N VAL A 398 -8.98 -12.52 -21.82
CA VAL A 398 -7.73 -12.15 -22.52
C VAL A 398 -6.77 -13.33 -22.56
N SER A 399 -6.69 -14.17 -21.50
CA SER A 399 -5.87 -15.38 -21.56
C SER A 399 -6.33 -16.34 -22.67
N LYS A 400 -7.63 -16.49 -22.87
CA LYS A 400 -8.19 -17.32 -23.94
C LYS A 400 -7.96 -16.72 -25.35
N MET A 401 -7.90 -15.38 -25.45
CA MET A 401 -7.47 -14.73 -26.70
C MET A 401 -6.01 -15.02 -27.00
N ILE A 402 -5.13 -14.89 -26.01
CA ILE A 402 -3.69 -15.18 -26.15
C ILE A 402 -3.45 -16.65 -26.48
N ALA A 403 -4.21 -17.56 -25.86
CA ALA A 403 -4.15 -18.99 -26.16
C ALA A 403 -4.75 -19.37 -27.54
N GLY A 404 -5.35 -18.40 -28.26
CA GLY A 404 -6.00 -18.64 -29.56
C GLY A 404 -7.35 -19.37 -29.46
N GLU A 405 -7.92 -19.47 -28.28
CA GLU A 405 -9.22 -20.13 -28.03
C GLU A 405 -10.40 -19.22 -28.41
N TYR A 406 -10.24 -17.89 -28.24
CA TYR A 406 -11.28 -16.90 -28.53
C TYR A 406 -10.86 -15.96 -29.66
N THR A 407 -11.77 -15.75 -30.59
CA THR A 407 -11.72 -14.59 -31.51
C THR A 407 -12.12 -13.31 -30.75
N ALA A 408 -11.79 -12.14 -31.25
CA ALA A 408 -12.21 -10.85 -30.69
C ALA A 408 -13.72 -10.79 -30.39
N LYS A 409 -14.53 -11.27 -31.34
CA LYS A 409 -16.00 -11.32 -31.17
C LYS A 409 -16.45 -12.23 -30.04
N GLN A 410 -15.87 -13.44 -29.93
CA GLN A 410 -16.19 -14.36 -28.85
C GLN A 410 -15.74 -13.80 -27.50
N ALA A 411 -14.56 -13.18 -27.45
CA ALA A 411 -14.04 -12.52 -26.28
C ALA A 411 -14.98 -11.42 -25.78
N TYR A 412 -15.38 -10.51 -26.65
CA TYR A 412 -16.35 -9.47 -26.34
C TYR A 412 -17.67 -10.04 -25.80
N GLN A 413 -18.25 -11.03 -26.50
CA GLN A 413 -19.52 -11.62 -26.10
C GLN A 413 -19.42 -12.32 -24.76
N THR A 414 -18.35 -13.06 -24.52
CA THR A 414 -18.11 -13.77 -23.26
C THR A 414 -17.88 -12.81 -22.11
N PHE A 415 -17.07 -11.77 -22.32
CA PHE A 415 -16.82 -10.74 -21.32
C PHE A 415 -18.13 -10.05 -20.91
N ASN A 416 -18.92 -9.62 -21.90
CA ASN A 416 -20.19 -8.95 -21.66
C ASN A 416 -21.18 -9.86 -20.91
N ALA A 417 -21.24 -11.13 -21.28
CA ALA A 417 -22.11 -12.11 -20.61
C ALA A 417 -21.69 -12.34 -19.15
N GLN A 418 -20.39 -12.47 -18.88
CA GLN A 418 -19.87 -12.63 -17.53
C GLN A 418 -20.10 -11.36 -16.69
N LEU A 419 -19.90 -10.18 -17.26
CA LEU A 419 -20.13 -8.90 -16.58
C LEU A 419 -21.59 -8.69 -16.18
N LEU A 420 -22.52 -9.22 -16.98
CA LEU A 420 -23.97 -9.16 -16.71
C LEU A 420 -24.49 -10.32 -15.85
N ALA A 421 -23.70 -11.36 -15.63
CA ALA A 421 -24.11 -12.49 -14.81
C ALA A 421 -24.31 -12.06 -13.35
N GLU A 422 -25.38 -12.53 -12.73
CA GLU A 422 -25.59 -12.39 -11.29
C GLU A 422 -24.64 -13.38 -10.57
N GLU A 423 -23.73 -12.84 -9.76
CA GLU A 423 -23.03 -13.67 -8.78
C GLU A 423 -23.89 -13.81 -7.52
N GLU A 424 -24.18 -15.04 -7.13
CA GLU A 424 -24.62 -15.31 -5.76
C GLU A 424 -23.44 -14.96 -4.84
N PRO A 425 -23.57 -14.01 -3.89
CA PRO A 425 -22.50 -13.71 -2.98
C PRO A 425 -22.18 -14.98 -2.19
N ALA A 426 -20.97 -15.50 -2.36
CA ALA A 426 -20.49 -16.60 -1.54
C ALA A 426 -20.58 -16.14 -0.06
N ALA A 427 -21.22 -16.95 0.78
CA ALA A 427 -21.28 -16.67 2.21
C ALA A 427 -19.84 -16.62 2.74
N ASP A 428 -19.46 -15.48 3.28
CA ASP A 428 -18.13 -15.28 3.86
C ASP A 428 -17.97 -16.17 5.10
N GLU A 429 -17.12 -17.18 5.00
CA GLU A 429 -16.81 -18.06 6.12
C GLU A 429 -16.02 -17.27 7.18
N ILE A 430 -16.55 -17.20 8.40
CA ILE A 430 -15.85 -16.64 9.55
C ILE A 430 -14.83 -17.67 10.05
N VAL A 431 -13.56 -17.30 10.01
CA VAL A 431 -12.44 -18.19 10.37
C VAL A 431 -11.69 -17.76 11.62
N LEU A 432 -11.87 -16.50 12.05
CA LEU A 432 -11.19 -15.92 13.20
C LEU A 432 -12.12 -14.90 13.89
N THR A 433 -12.17 -14.93 15.22
CA THR A 433 -12.89 -13.91 16.01
C THR A 433 -11.92 -13.26 17.01
N SER A 434 -11.84 -11.93 16.99
CA SER A 434 -11.14 -11.18 18.04
C SER A 434 -12.13 -10.58 19.03
N GLY A 435 -11.97 -10.93 20.31
CA GLY A 435 -12.78 -10.38 21.39
C GLY A 435 -12.40 -8.97 21.83
N LYS A 436 -11.25 -8.46 21.36
CA LYS A 436 -10.68 -7.15 21.74
C LYS A 436 -10.11 -6.45 20.50
N SER A 437 -10.00 -5.12 20.59
CA SER A 437 -9.23 -4.33 19.62
C SER A 437 -7.81 -4.08 20.13
N TYR A 438 -6.83 -4.13 19.21
CA TYR A 438 -5.43 -3.83 19.47
C TYR A 438 -4.92 -2.85 18.43
N SER A 439 -4.40 -1.71 18.88
CA SER A 439 -3.90 -0.65 17.99
C SER A 439 -2.60 -1.04 17.31
N ASN A 440 -2.46 -0.62 16.05
CA ASN A 440 -1.22 -0.67 15.27
C ASN A 440 -0.45 0.66 15.40
N VAL A 441 -0.40 1.23 16.57
CA VAL A 441 0.39 2.42 16.88
C VAL A 441 1.64 1.99 17.63
N PHE A 442 2.80 2.54 17.23
CA PHE A 442 4.03 2.34 17.98
C PHE A 442 4.10 3.33 19.14
N HIS A 443 4.23 2.82 20.33
CA HIS A 443 4.49 3.63 21.52
C HIS A 443 5.97 4.05 21.59
N ALA A 444 6.26 5.10 22.36
CA ALA A 444 7.62 5.62 22.54
C ALA A 444 8.61 4.56 23.10
N ASN A 445 8.12 3.51 23.76
CA ASN A 445 8.93 2.38 24.23
C ASN A 445 9.16 1.28 23.16
N GLY A 446 8.76 1.52 21.91
CA GLY A 446 8.87 0.55 20.81
C GLY A 446 7.78 -0.51 20.76
N GLY A 447 6.82 -0.52 21.69
CA GLY A 447 5.72 -1.49 21.72
C GLY A 447 4.65 -1.22 20.67
N ASN A 448 4.05 -2.29 20.13
CA ASN A 448 2.90 -2.27 19.24
C ASN A 448 1.98 -3.45 19.57
N ALA A 449 0.80 -3.16 20.08
CA ALA A 449 -0.11 -4.18 20.59
C ALA A 449 -0.62 -5.13 19.51
N ALA A 450 -1.02 -4.62 18.32
CA ALA A 450 -1.50 -5.45 17.22
C ALA A 450 -0.41 -6.40 16.73
N PHE A 451 0.82 -5.91 16.55
CA PHE A 451 1.94 -6.73 16.07
C PHE A 451 2.42 -7.74 17.11
N SER A 452 2.36 -7.38 18.39
CA SER A 452 2.63 -8.33 19.47
C SER A 452 1.64 -9.49 19.47
N VAL A 453 0.34 -9.20 19.34
CA VAL A 453 -0.71 -10.23 19.21
C VAL A 453 -0.44 -11.17 18.02
N MET A 454 -0.12 -10.61 16.86
CA MET A 454 0.16 -11.40 15.64
C MET A 454 1.44 -12.24 15.79
N ALA A 455 2.51 -11.64 16.32
CA ALA A 455 3.78 -12.33 16.56
C ALA A 455 3.62 -13.48 17.58
N ASN A 456 2.90 -13.25 18.69
CA ASN A 456 2.65 -14.27 19.69
C ASN A 456 1.79 -15.41 19.14
N THR A 457 0.77 -15.09 18.33
CA THR A 457 -0.08 -16.09 17.70
C THR A 457 0.74 -16.96 16.75
N LEU A 458 1.53 -16.35 15.85
CA LEU A 458 2.37 -17.07 14.91
C LEU A 458 3.47 -17.89 15.61
N ARG A 459 4.07 -17.38 16.70
CA ARG A 459 5.01 -18.16 17.52
C ARG A 459 4.37 -19.48 18.00
N GLY A 460 3.12 -19.39 18.47
CA GLY A 460 2.35 -20.56 18.85
C GLY A 460 2.07 -21.52 17.67
N VAL A 461 1.75 -20.99 16.50
CA VAL A 461 1.52 -21.78 15.26
C VAL A 461 2.77 -22.55 14.86
N TYR A 462 3.94 -21.88 14.90
CA TYR A 462 5.23 -22.53 14.59
C TYR A 462 5.74 -23.43 15.72
N GLY A 463 5.19 -23.30 16.95
CA GLY A 463 5.63 -24.09 18.09
C GLY A 463 7.05 -23.80 18.56
N THR A 464 7.56 -22.59 18.33
CA THR A 464 8.92 -22.18 18.69
C THR A 464 8.95 -21.35 19.97
N ASP A 465 10.12 -21.32 20.64
CA ASP A 465 10.32 -20.56 21.86
C ASP A 465 10.31 -19.06 21.63
N VAL A 466 10.84 -18.63 20.47
CA VAL A 466 11.03 -17.23 20.10
C VAL A 466 10.57 -17.01 18.66
N LEU A 467 9.95 -15.87 18.39
CA LEU A 467 9.70 -15.38 17.03
C LEU A 467 10.35 -14.00 16.88
N LEU A 468 11.05 -13.83 15.78
CA LEU A 468 11.66 -12.56 15.34
C LEU A 468 11.03 -12.13 14.02
N ALA A 469 10.59 -10.90 13.93
CA ALA A 469 10.00 -10.31 12.74
C ALA A 469 10.35 -8.81 12.65
N THR A 470 10.11 -8.21 11.50
CA THR A 470 10.09 -6.75 11.37
C THR A 470 8.66 -6.22 11.38
N ALA A 471 8.50 -4.93 11.64
CA ALA A 471 7.19 -4.28 11.59
C ALA A 471 6.52 -4.36 10.21
N ASN A 472 7.28 -4.61 9.13
CA ASN A 472 6.74 -4.83 7.79
C ASN A 472 6.05 -6.20 7.61
N SER A 473 6.21 -7.11 8.56
CA SER A 473 5.60 -8.44 8.49
C SER A 473 4.09 -8.44 8.77
N PHE A 474 3.56 -7.36 9.32
CA PHE A 474 2.17 -7.26 9.76
C PHE A 474 1.51 -5.98 9.26
N THR A 475 0.18 -6.01 9.10
CA THR A 475 -0.60 -4.87 8.63
C THR A 475 -1.84 -4.61 9.47
N GLY A 476 -2.17 -3.33 9.58
CA GLY A 476 -3.40 -2.86 10.20
C GLY A 476 -3.47 -3.06 11.71
N SER A 477 -4.51 -2.52 12.32
CA SER A 477 -4.92 -2.81 13.68
C SER A 477 -5.74 -4.09 13.72
N VAL A 478 -5.70 -4.80 14.83
CA VAL A 478 -6.65 -5.89 15.09
C VAL A 478 -7.89 -5.28 15.72
N LEU A 479 -9.06 -5.46 15.11
CA LEU A 479 -10.33 -4.95 15.62
C LEU A 479 -11.09 -6.04 16.37
N LYS A 480 -11.91 -5.65 17.35
CA LYS A 480 -12.90 -6.54 17.96
C LYS A 480 -13.98 -6.86 16.91
N ALA A 481 -13.83 -7.97 16.21
CA ALA A 481 -14.70 -8.36 15.10
C ALA A 481 -14.54 -9.84 14.73
N ASP A 482 -15.46 -10.30 13.91
CA ASP A 482 -15.35 -11.55 13.17
C ASP A 482 -14.63 -11.31 11.84
N TYR A 483 -13.67 -12.17 11.53
CA TYR A 483 -12.85 -12.07 10.33
C TYR A 483 -13.20 -13.17 9.36
N THR A 484 -13.52 -12.80 8.13
CA THR A 484 -13.63 -13.74 7.03
C THR A 484 -12.25 -14.29 6.66
N LYS A 485 -12.22 -15.39 5.93
CA LYS A 485 -10.97 -15.99 5.43
C LYS A 485 -10.09 -14.98 4.68
N LYS A 486 -10.71 -14.14 3.85
CA LYS A 486 -10.03 -13.09 3.08
C LYS A 486 -9.45 -12.01 4.00
N MET A 487 -10.22 -11.57 4.99
CA MET A 487 -9.78 -10.57 5.97
C MET A 487 -8.64 -11.09 6.85
N ALA A 488 -8.78 -12.31 7.37
CA ALA A 488 -7.72 -12.93 8.17
C ALA A 488 -6.42 -13.09 7.35
N ALA A 489 -6.51 -13.51 6.08
CA ALA A 489 -5.35 -13.62 5.20
C ALA A 489 -4.65 -12.28 4.94
N SER A 490 -5.37 -11.16 4.99
CA SER A 490 -4.81 -9.81 4.77
C SER A 490 -4.00 -9.26 5.94
N MET A 491 -4.04 -9.90 7.10
CA MET A 491 -3.27 -9.48 8.29
C MET A 491 -1.76 -9.73 8.15
N ILE A 492 -1.34 -10.57 7.20
CA ILE A 492 0.06 -10.89 6.91
C ILE A 492 0.47 -10.27 5.58
N MET A 493 1.55 -9.49 5.60
CA MET A 493 2.16 -8.86 4.42
C MET A 493 3.69 -8.78 4.60
N PRO A 494 4.49 -8.75 3.52
CA PRO A 494 4.12 -8.95 2.12
C PRO A 494 3.79 -10.43 1.79
N ASN A 495 3.27 -10.67 0.59
CA ASN A 495 2.98 -12.03 0.15
C ASN A 495 4.23 -12.92 0.06
N SER A 496 5.41 -12.29 -0.14
CA SER A 496 6.73 -12.92 -0.20
C SER A 496 7.38 -13.13 1.18
N LEU A 497 6.63 -12.96 2.28
CA LEU A 497 7.16 -13.18 3.62
C LEU A 497 7.40 -14.68 3.85
N MET A 498 8.64 -15.02 4.16
CA MET A 498 9.06 -16.39 4.49
C MET A 498 9.33 -16.57 5.98
N SER A 499 9.23 -17.78 6.45
CA SER A 499 9.66 -18.18 7.78
C SER A 499 10.87 -19.11 7.69
N ARG A 500 11.83 -18.92 8.58
CA ARG A 500 12.96 -19.83 8.78
C ARG A 500 13.08 -20.22 10.24
N GLN A 501 13.12 -21.51 10.50
CA GLN A 501 13.24 -22.04 11.87
C GLN A 501 14.67 -22.49 12.15
N ARG A 502 15.18 -22.15 13.34
CA ARG A 502 16.51 -22.51 13.83
C ARG A 502 16.46 -22.94 15.29
N THR A 503 17.34 -23.87 15.64
CA THR A 503 17.70 -24.13 17.05
C THR A 503 19.02 -23.45 17.33
N MET A 504 19.08 -22.60 18.34
CA MET A 504 20.21 -21.76 18.69
C MET A 504 20.55 -21.89 20.17
N THR A 505 21.80 -21.58 20.51
CA THR A 505 22.19 -21.26 21.87
C THR A 505 21.73 -19.85 22.26
N GLY A 506 21.63 -19.56 23.55
CA GLY A 506 21.31 -18.22 24.02
C GLY A 506 22.37 -17.18 23.59
N ALA A 507 23.64 -17.59 23.49
CA ALA A 507 24.69 -16.74 22.96
C ALA A 507 24.43 -16.34 21.49
N GLU A 508 24.12 -17.32 20.63
CA GLU A 508 23.79 -17.06 19.22
C GLU A 508 22.53 -16.18 19.08
N LEU A 509 21.47 -16.44 19.87
CA LEU A 509 20.28 -15.60 19.85
C LEU A 509 20.58 -14.16 20.27
N LYS A 510 21.44 -13.95 21.28
CA LYS A 510 21.86 -12.59 21.68
C LYS A 510 22.57 -11.84 20.55
N GLU A 511 23.43 -12.52 19.78
CA GLU A 511 24.11 -11.91 18.63
C GLU A 511 23.11 -11.55 17.52
N VAL A 512 22.17 -12.44 17.20
CA VAL A 512 21.11 -12.17 16.21
C VAL A 512 20.25 -10.98 16.64
N VAL A 513 19.77 -10.97 17.89
CA VAL A 513 18.94 -9.86 18.42
C VAL A 513 19.76 -8.57 18.50
N ARG A 514 21.05 -8.63 18.83
CA ARG A 514 21.92 -7.47 18.84
C ARG A 514 22.06 -6.87 17.45
N ALA A 515 22.39 -7.69 16.45
CA ALA A 515 22.51 -7.24 15.06
C ALA A 515 21.19 -6.61 14.57
N PHE A 516 20.05 -7.18 14.97
CA PHE A 516 18.71 -6.71 14.61
C PHE A 516 18.37 -5.37 15.27
N VAL A 517 18.75 -5.17 16.54
CA VAL A 517 18.51 -3.93 17.29
C VAL A 517 19.51 -2.84 16.88
N GLU A 518 20.81 -3.16 16.83
CA GLU A 518 21.88 -2.19 16.56
C GLU A 518 21.98 -1.85 15.08
N GLY A 519 21.53 -2.73 14.18
CA GLY A 519 21.42 -2.49 12.74
C GLY A 519 20.19 -1.68 12.32
N CYS A 520 19.40 -1.17 13.27
CA CYS A 520 18.22 -0.35 12.97
C CYS A 520 18.67 1.06 12.55
N GLU A 521 18.99 1.21 11.27
CA GLU A 521 19.37 2.50 10.69
C GLU A 521 18.22 3.52 10.80
N GLY A 522 18.55 4.76 11.21
CA GLY A 522 17.58 5.85 11.37
C GLY A 522 16.77 5.82 12.66
N GLY A 523 17.02 4.85 13.55
CA GLY A 523 16.46 4.79 14.90
C GLY A 523 15.18 4.00 15.06
N PHE A 524 14.83 3.74 16.32
CA PHE A 524 13.56 3.12 16.73
C PHE A 524 12.40 4.11 16.60
N VAL A 525 12.34 4.80 15.48
CA VAL A 525 11.22 5.70 15.18
C VAL A 525 10.14 4.93 14.42
N PRO A 526 8.86 5.24 14.63
CA PRO A 526 7.76 4.58 13.92
C PRO A 526 7.92 4.57 12.39
N PHE A 527 8.73 5.45 11.85
CA PHE A 527 8.96 5.62 10.43
C PHE A 527 9.94 4.63 9.79
N ASN A 528 10.69 3.88 10.62
CA ASN A 528 11.68 2.91 10.13
C ASN A 528 11.18 1.46 10.25
N ARG A 529 10.00 1.18 9.73
CA ARG A 529 9.30 -0.12 9.89
C ARG A 529 10.09 -1.31 9.34
N GLY A 530 10.85 -1.11 8.28
CA GLY A 530 11.66 -2.18 7.69
C GLY A 530 12.70 -2.77 8.63
N SER A 531 13.19 -1.95 9.55
CA SER A 531 14.19 -2.33 10.53
C SER A 531 13.65 -2.45 11.96
N LEU A 532 12.41 -1.99 12.24
CA LEU A 532 11.83 -2.09 13.59
C LEU A 532 11.61 -3.54 13.98
N PRO A 533 12.28 -4.02 15.05
CA PRO A 533 12.13 -5.40 15.50
C PRO A 533 10.79 -5.63 16.19
N ILE A 534 10.17 -6.75 15.85
CA ILE A 534 9.02 -7.32 16.55
C ILE A 534 9.49 -8.67 17.09
N VAL A 535 9.46 -8.84 18.38
CA VAL A 535 9.89 -10.08 19.04
C VAL A 535 8.76 -10.67 19.87
N SER A 536 8.74 -11.99 20.00
CA SER A 536 7.80 -12.72 20.83
C SER A 536 8.52 -13.85 21.54
N GLY A 537 8.12 -14.15 22.79
CA GLY A 537 8.72 -15.16 23.64
C GLY A 537 9.97 -14.71 24.40
N ILE A 538 10.46 -13.52 24.14
CA ILE A 538 11.52 -12.84 24.91
C ILE A 538 11.15 -11.37 25.11
N SER A 539 11.76 -10.74 26.13
CA SER A 539 11.73 -9.29 26.31
C SER A 539 13.13 -8.74 26.13
N VAL A 540 13.23 -7.63 25.41
CA VAL A 540 14.49 -7.01 24.97
C VAL A 540 14.61 -5.63 25.62
N GLU A 541 15.74 -5.37 26.28
CA GLU A 541 16.07 -4.04 26.81
C GLU A 541 17.08 -3.36 25.89
N VAL A 542 16.73 -2.14 25.45
CA VAL A 542 17.52 -1.35 24.51
C VAL A 542 17.81 0.00 25.13
N LYS A 543 19.05 0.46 25.01
CA LYS A 543 19.45 1.80 25.41
C LYS A 543 19.67 2.67 24.18
N GLU A 544 19.05 3.85 24.22
CA GLU A 544 19.28 4.89 23.22
C GLU A 544 20.41 5.83 23.64
N ASN A 545 21.36 6.10 22.72
CA ASN A 545 22.41 7.07 22.89
C ASN A 545 22.56 7.89 21.57
N ASN A 546 21.99 9.08 21.52
CA ASN A 546 22.12 10.01 20.38
C ASN A 546 21.77 9.36 19.03
N GLY A 547 20.65 8.64 18.96
CA GLY A 547 20.16 7.98 17.74
C GLY A 547 20.83 6.63 17.43
N SER A 548 21.73 6.15 18.30
CA SER A 548 22.27 4.80 18.23
C SER A 548 21.62 3.94 19.31
N TYR A 549 21.39 2.68 19.01
CA TYR A 549 20.73 1.73 19.90
C TYR A 549 21.68 0.62 20.30
N THR A 550 21.67 0.29 21.57
CA THR A 550 22.50 -0.77 22.14
C THR A 550 21.63 -1.75 22.88
N LEU A 551 21.75 -3.03 22.56
CA LEU A 551 21.12 -4.12 23.30
C LEU A 551 21.77 -4.22 24.70
N THR A 552 20.98 -4.05 25.77
CA THR A 552 21.47 -4.11 27.15
C THR A 552 21.04 -5.36 27.89
N GLY A 553 19.97 -6.01 27.46
CA GLY A 553 19.51 -7.24 28.11
C GLY A 553 18.46 -7.99 27.31
N ILE A 554 18.42 -9.30 27.50
CA ILE A 554 17.35 -10.17 27.03
C ILE A 554 16.89 -11.03 28.17
N THR A 555 15.57 -11.08 28.40
CA THR A 555 14.95 -11.99 29.35
C THR A 555 13.98 -12.94 28.66
N ARG A 556 13.91 -14.16 29.15
CA ARG A 556 12.94 -15.17 28.73
C ARG A 556 12.21 -15.70 29.97
N ASN A 557 10.88 -15.71 29.95
CA ASN A 557 10.07 -16.09 31.11
C ASN A 557 10.46 -15.34 32.39
N GLY A 558 10.80 -14.04 32.28
CA GLY A 558 11.21 -13.19 33.41
C GLY A 558 12.61 -13.45 33.94
N GLN A 559 13.41 -14.32 33.33
CA GLN A 559 14.79 -14.62 33.73
C GLN A 559 15.78 -14.18 32.63
N PRO A 560 16.98 -13.69 33.00
CA PRO A 560 18.00 -13.39 32.02
C PRO A 560 18.31 -14.60 31.15
N LEU A 561 18.37 -14.41 29.82
CA LEU A 561 18.78 -15.46 28.88
C LEU A 561 20.25 -15.81 29.11
N ARG A 562 20.54 -17.08 29.34
CA ARG A 562 21.92 -17.55 29.54
C ARG A 562 22.52 -17.98 28.21
N ASP A 563 23.85 -17.92 28.08
CA ASP A 563 24.56 -18.25 26.85
C ASP A 563 24.41 -19.73 26.46
N ASP A 564 24.25 -20.62 27.46
CA ASP A 564 24.09 -22.06 27.28
C ASP A 564 22.62 -22.52 27.15
N ASP A 565 21.64 -21.62 27.24
CA ASP A 565 20.25 -21.96 27.00
C ASP A 565 20.07 -22.40 25.53
N THR A 566 19.26 -23.44 25.32
CA THR A 566 18.89 -23.86 23.96
C THR A 566 17.49 -23.35 23.67
N VAL A 567 17.32 -22.68 22.53
CA VAL A 567 16.06 -22.05 22.11
C VAL A 567 15.75 -22.38 20.66
N THR A 568 14.47 -22.59 20.36
CA THR A 568 13.97 -22.67 18.99
C THR A 568 13.46 -21.30 18.55
N VAL A 569 13.87 -20.85 17.37
CA VAL A 569 13.59 -19.51 16.88
C VAL A 569 12.95 -19.59 15.51
N THR A 570 11.86 -18.86 15.31
CA THR A 570 11.28 -18.60 13.97
C THR A 570 11.59 -17.15 13.58
N CYS A 571 12.23 -16.96 12.43
CA CYS A 571 12.44 -15.65 11.81
C CYS A 571 11.46 -15.46 10.66
N LEU A 572 10.78 -14.28 10.65
CA LEU A 572 9.86 -13.87 9.59
C LEU A 572 10.44 -12.65 8.88
N ALA A 573 10.89 -12.80 7.65
CA ALA A 573 11.35 -11.69 6.82
C ALA A 573 11.36 -12.06 5.33
N ALA A 574 11.63 -11.10 4.45
CA ALA A 574 12.04 -11.41 3.09
C ALA A 574 13.41 -12.12 3.11
N GLU A 575 13.67 -12.98 2.13
CA GLU A 575 14.84 -13.89 2.12
C GLU A 575 16.17 -13.18 2.41
N LYS A 576 16.45 -12.06 1.73
CA LYS A 576 17.67 -11.27 1.96
C LYS A 576 17.77 -10.69 3.38
N GLN A 577 16.65 -10.38 4.02
CA GLN A 577 16.63 -9.87 5.38
C GLN A 577 16.83 -10.99 6.40
N ILE A 578 16.30 -12.19 6.14
CA ILE A 578 16.56 -13.37 6.97
C ILE A 578 18.06 -13.69 7.01
N GLU A 579 18.72 -13.64 5.86
CA GLU A 579 20.17 -13.88 5.78
C GLU A 579 20.98 -12.84 6.55
N ALA A 580 20.56 -11.58 6.52
CA ALA A 580 21.18 -10.51 7.30
C ALA A 580 20.91 -10.63 8.80
N MET A 581 19.70 -11.08 9.18
CA MET A 581 19.30 -11.27 10.58
C MET A 581 19.94 -12.51 11.20
N LEU A 582 20.05 -13.59 10.44
CA LEU A 582 20.74 -14.80 10.82
C LEU A 582 22.15 -14.69 10.26
N ALA A 583 23.11 -14.15 11.03
CA ALA A 583 24.51 -14.32 10.63
C ALA A 583 24.68 -15.74 10.11
N SER A 584 25.35 -15.92 8.98
CA SER A 584 25.32 -17.11 8.11
C SER A 584 25.56 -18.47 8.80
N GLU A 585 25.96 -18.46 10.05
CA GLU A 585 26.34 -19.65 10.85
C GLU A 585 25.54 -19.80 12.16
N SER A 586 24.58 -18.89 12.45
CA SER A 586 23.84 -18.95 13.73
C SER A 586 22.79 -20.06 13.73
N GLY A 587 22.98 -21.04 14.58
CA GLY A 587 22.04 -22.12 14.85
C GLY A 587 21.98 -23.21 13.75
N VAL A 588 21.21 -24.25 14.05
CA VAL A 588 20.96 -25.39 13.16
C VAL A 588 19.53 -25.30 12.64
N SER A 589 19.30 -25.60 11.36
CA SER A 589 17.96 -25.66 10.79
C SER A 589 17.06 -26.58 11.62
N ALA A 590 15.88 -26.08 12.02
CA ALA A 590 14.92 -26.80 12.85
C ALA A 590 13.60 -27.14 12.12
N GLY A 591 13.49 -26.73 10.85
CA GLY A 591 12.30 -26.98 10.04
C GLY A 591 12.50 -26.54 8.60
N GLU A 592 11.49 -26.75 7.78
CA GLU A 592 11.45 -26.27 6.39
C GLU A 592 11.05 -24.79 6.33
N ASP A 593 11.60 -24.07 5.35
CA ASP A 593 11.18 -22.70 5.06
C ASP A 593 9.77 -22.71 4.48
N THR A 594 8.87 -21.88 5.00
CA THR A 594 7.48 -21.81 4.55
C THR A 594 7.04 -20.39 4.27
N TRP A 595 6.08 -20.25 3.36
CA TRP A 595 5.39 -18.98 3.14
C TRP A 595 4.48 -18.67 4.34
N VAL A 596 4.78 -17.61 5.07
CA VAL A 596 4.06 -17.23 6.30
C VAL A 596 2.57 -17.06 6.04
N LYS A 597 2.19 -16.47 4.90
CA LYS A 597 0.79 -16.30 4.52
C LYS A 597 0.05 -17.62 4.34
N ASN A 598 0.73 -18.65 3.81
CA ASN A 598 0.14 -19.98 3.67
C ASN A 598 -0.07 -20.64 5.04
N THR A 599 0.98 -20.62 5.87
CA THR A 599 0.92 -21.16 7.24
C THR A 599 -0.19 -20.48 8.06
N TRP A 600 -0.30 -19.15 7.95
CA TRP A 600 -1.36 -18.39 8.61
C TRP A 600 -2.75 -18.75 8.08
N ARG A 601 -2.92 -18.79 6.76
CA ARG A 601 -4.18 -19.19 6.13
C ARG A 601 -4.63 -20.58 6.56
N ASP A 602 -3.71 -21.53 6.60
CA ASP A 602 -4.01 -22.92 6.98
C ASP A 602 -4.40 -23.01 8.46
N HIS A 603 -3.72 -22.22 9.32
CA HIS A 603 -4.06 -22.11 10.74
C HIS A 603 -5.50 -21.60 10.94
N VAL A 604 -5.84 -20.46 10.33
CA VAL A 604 -7.18 -19.87 10.50
C VAL A 604 -8.28 -20.69 9.82
N SER A 605 -7.99 -21.39 8.73
CA SER A 605 -8.96 -22.24 8.02
C SER A 605 -9.33 -23.51 8.80
N GLY A 606 -8.56 -23.88 9.83
CA GLY A 606 -8.84 -25.01 10.69
C GLY A 606 -10.04 -24.81 11.65
N GLY A 607 -10.62 -23.62 11.67
CA GLY A 607 -11.76 -23.22 12.51
C GLY A 607 -11.39 -23.00 13.97
N GLY A 608 -11.89 -21.93 14.57
CA GLY A 608 -11.67 -21.62 15.99
C GLY A 608 -10.27 -21.11 16.32
N ALA A 609 -9.53 -20.55 15.36
CA ALA A 609 -8.27 -19.88 15.63
C ALA A 609 -8.50 -18.76 16.66
N ALA A 610 -7.66 -18.72 17.69
CA ALA A 610 -7.66 -17.67 18.70
C ALA A 610 -6.38 -16.84 18.61
N LEU A 611 -6.52 -15.53 18.74
CA LEU A 611 -5.38 -14.63 18.87
C LEU A 611 -4.78 -14.73 20.27
N ALA A 612 -3.46 -14.74 20.37
CA ALA A 612 -2.76 -14.65 21.62
C ALA A 612 -2.89 -13.24 22.23
N GLU A 613 -2.75 -13.11 23.55
CA GLU A 613 -2.69 -11.80 24.20
C GLU A 613 -1.35 -11.11 23.84
N PRO A 614 -1.33 -9.76 23.82
CA PRO A 614 -0.09 -9.02 23.58
C PRO A 614 0.86 -9.14 24.78
N GLU A 615 2.15 -9.19 24.49
CA GLU A 615 3.23 -9.16 25.48
C GLU A 615 4.04 -7.86 25.33
N ASN A 616 4.56 -7.33 26.43
CA ASN A 616 5.53 -6.25 26.36
C ASN A 616 6.91 -6.84 26.04
N TYR A 617 7.28 -6.77 24.76
CA TYR A 617 8.47 -7.42 24.24
C TYR A 617 9.69 -6.50 24.18
N MET A 618 9.53 -5.19 24.35
CA MET A 618 10.63 -4.22 24.24
C MET A 618 10.52 -3.13 25.31
N THR A 619 11.65 -2.80 25.92
CA THR A 619 11.81 -1.64 26.79
C THR A 619 12.94 -0.78 26.25
N LEU A 620 12.61 0.45 25.84
CA LEU A 620 13.57 1.47 25.42
C LEU A 620 13.91 2.35 26.63
N ARG A 621 15.22 2.57 26.90
CA ARG A 621 15.73 3.37 28.02
C ARG A 621 16.67 4.48 27.58
#